data_2e91b45d1595dc5494cb5457ff0ca10e
#
_entry.id   2e91b45d1595dc5494cb5457ff0ca10e
#
_cell.length_a   1.000
_cell.length_b   1.000
_cell.length_c   1.000
_cell.angle_alpha   90.00
_cell.angle_beta   90.00
_cell.angle_gamma   90.00
#
_symmetry.space_group_name_H-M   'P 1'
#
loop_
_entity.id
_entity.type
_entity.pdbx_description
1 polymer ?
#
loop_
_entity_poly.entity_id
_entity_poly.type
_entity_poly.pdbx_seq_one_letter_code
_entity_poly.pdbx_strand_id
1 'polypeptide(L)'
;MTIHLYELTPALPLPAKRDPANDTAVAARPYRPGDAVFEFGDAEWRPQRDRDTVQDLRGGHVFHPLLARVAHSCEPNCCISFPTSSVVAIRPIEAGEAITYDYETTETWFSHPFWCLCGSRRCRGRIG
;
A
#
# COMPACT_ATOMS: atom_id res chain seq x y z
N MET A 1 14.40 10.84 8.52
CA MET A 1 13.46 10.85 8.20
C MET A 1 12.79 10.67 7.87
N THR A 2 13.12 10.45 8.11
CA THR A 2 12.09 10.43 7.79
C THR A 2 11.45 10.18 7.77
N ILE A 3 11.62 10.19 8.06
CA ILE A 3 10.54 10.10 8.07
C ILE A 3 10.04 10.10 8.03
N HIS A 4 10.22 10.03 8.26
CA HIS A 4 9.15 9.99 8.18
C HIS A 4 8.44 9.75 8.30
N LEU A 5 8.64 9.58 8.76
CA LEU A 5 7.70 9.33 8.80
C LEU A 5 7.46 8.67 8.99
N TYR A 6 7.75 8.16 9.33
CA TYR A 6 7.18 7.84 9.35
C TYR A 6 7.31 7.94 9.80
N GLU A 7 7.38 8.76 10.13
CA GLU A 7 6.94 9.30 10.22
C GLU A 7 6.94 9.56 10.57
N LEU A 8 7.75 9.42 11.28
CA LEU A 8 7.25 9.81 11.55
C LEU A 8 7.11 9.96 12.14
N THR A 9 7.59 9.89 12.98
CA THR A 9 7.01 10.03 13.52
C THR A 9 6.93 9.59 14.30
N PRO A 10 7.51 9.54 15.08
CA PRO A 10 7.37 9.13 15.95
C PRO A 10 7.20 8.12 16.36
N ALA A 11 7.96 7.69 17.19
CA ALA A 11 7.35 6.62 16.82
C ALA A 11 6.46 6.95 15.95
N LEU A 12 7.01 6.87 15.89
CA LEU A 12 6.37 7.19 15.07
C LEU A 12 5.34 7.20 14.72
N PRO A 13 4.94 8.06 15.15
CA PRO A 13 3.70 7.61 14.66
C PRO A 13 3.85 7.34 13.19
N LEU A 14 3.32 6.27 12.77
CA LEU A 14 3.27 5.95 11.37
C LEU A 14 2.32 6.93 10.72
N PRO A 15 2.62 7.40 9.49
CA PRO A 15 1.69 8.21 8.71
C PRO A 15 0.44 7.43 8.35
N ALA A 16 0.54 6.11 8.34
CA ALA A 16 -0.58 5.21 8.25
C ALA A 16 -0.48 4.23 9.41
N LYS A 17 -1.61 3.75 9.88
CA LYS A 17 -1.64 2.79 10.97
C LYS A 17 -2.48 1.59 10.58
N ARG A 18 -2.24 0.50 11.26
CA ARG A 18 -2.96 -0.74 11.08
C ARG A 18 -4.36 -0.63 11.65
N ASP A 19 -5.34 -1.13 10.93
CA ASP A 19 -6.68 -1.32 11.45
C ASP A 19 -6.70 -2.68 12.16
N PRO A 20 -6.85 -2.74 13.49
CA PRO A 20 -6.81 -4.02 14.20
C PRO A 20 -7.90 -4.99 13.76
N ALA A 21 -9.05 -4.51 13.29
CA ALA A 21 -10.15 -5.36 12.87
C ALA A 21 -9.87 -6.04 11.53
N ASN A 22 -9.21 -5.35 10.61
CA ASN A 22 -8.97 -5.82 9.25
C ASN A 22 -7.50 -6.02 8.93
N ASP A 23 -6.61 -5.70 9.86
CA ASP A 23 -5.18 -5.78 9.65
C ASP A 23 -4.70 -4.97 8.45
N THR A 24 -5.33 -3.82 8.21
CA THR A 24 -5.02 -2.96 7.08
C THR A 24 -4.45 -1.63 7.54
N ALA A 25 -3.69 -0.98 6.65
CA ALA A 25 -3.19 0.36 6.89
C ALA A 25 -4.31 1.37 6.68
N VAL A 26 -4.40 2.33 7.58
CA VAL A 26 -5.39 3.42 7.49
C VAL A 26 -4.66 4.77 7.59
N ALA A 27 -5.24 5.79 6.96
CA ALA A 27 -4.67 7.12 6.97
C ALA A 27 -4.70 7.70 8.39
N ALA A 28 -3.56 8.20 8.87
CA ALA A 28 -3.47 8.86 10.17
C ALA A 28 -3.87 10.33 10.09
N ARG A 29 -3.92 10.91 8.90
CA ARG A 29 -4.30 12.28 8.64
C ARG A 29 -4.86 12.39 7.23
N PRO A 30 -5.45 13.53 6.83
CA PRO A 30 -5.89 13.71 5.46
C PRO A 30 -4.72 13.83 4.49
N TYR A 31 -4.92 13.37 3.26
CA TYR A 31 -3.96 13.52 2.16
C TYR A 31 -4.67 14.05 0.93
N ARG A 32 -3.91 14.75 0.08
CA ARG A 32 -4.38 15.26 -1.20
C ARG A 32 -3.70 14.49 -2.32
N PRO A 33 -4.31 14.47 -3.53
CA PRO A 33 -3.66 13.84 -4.68
C PRO A 33 -2.23 14.35 -4.86
N GLY A 34 -1.29 13.43 -5.06
CA GLY A 34 0.12 13.75 -5.19
C GLY A 34 0.91 13.67 -3.90
N ASP A 35 0.25 13.65 -2.75
CA ASP A 35 0.96 13.53 -1.48
C ASP A 35 1.55 12.13 -1.33
N ALA A 36 2.77 12.07 -0.82
CA ALA A 36 3.35 10.79 -0.38
C ALA A 36 2.71 10.42 0.95
N VAL A 37 2.04 9.28 0.98
CA VAL A 37 1.40 8.81 2.21
C VAL A 37 2.44 8.22 3.14
N PHE A 38 3.36 7.41 2.60
CA PHE A 38 4.55 6.98 3.32
C PHE A 38 5.59 6.49 2.31
N GLU A 39 6.83 6.38 2.79
CA GLU A 39 7.95 5.90 1.98
C GLU A 39 8.38 4.52 2.45
N PHE A 40 8.87 3.72 1.51
CA PHE A 40 9.34 2.35 1.80
C PHE A 40 10.75 2.11 1.25
N GLY A 41 11.57 3.17 1.18
CA GLY A 41 12.95 3.06 0.68
C GLY A 41 13.83 2.12 1.48
N ASP A 42 13.43 1.81 2.73
CA ASP A 42 14.11 0.85 3.59
C ASP A 42 13.51 -0.56 3.48
N ALA A 43 12.68 -0.82 2.46
CA ALA A 43 12.08 -2.13 2.28
C ALA A 43 13.14 -3.20 2.04
N GLU A 44 12.87 -4.40 2.52
CA GLU A 44 13.73 -5.56 2.33
C GLU A 44 13.50 -6.14 0.93
N TRP A 45 14.58 -6.33 0.18
CA TRP A 45 14.48 -7.00 -1.12
C TRP A 45 14.46 -8.52 -0.92
N ARG A 46 13.58 -9.20 -1.64
CA ARG A 46 13.44 -10.65 -1.61
C ARG A 46 13.40 -11.20 -3.02
N PRO A 47 14.10 -12.33 -3.29
CA PRO A 47 14.10 -12.91 -4.63
C PRO A 47 12.77 -13.60 -4.98
N GLN A 48 11.99 -13.99 -3.99
CA GLN A 48 10.74 -14.73 -4.21
C GLN A 48 9.57 -13.98 -3.62
N ARG A 49 8.43 -14.08 -4.30
CA ARG A 49 7.20 -13.46 -3.82
C ARG A 49 6.57 -14.28 -2.70
N ASP A 50 5.83 -13.59 -1.86
CA ASP A 50 4.89 -14.21 -0.94
C ASP A 50 3.67 -13.28 -0.84
N ARG A 51 2.76 -13.56 0.08
CA ARG A 51 1.53 -12.76 0.17
C ARG A 51 1.76 -11.33 0.66
N ASP A 52 2.91 -11.08 1.28
CA ASP A 52 3.22 -9.79 1.89
C ASP A 52 4.21 -8.96 1.07
N THR A 53 4.71 -9.48 -0.04
CA THR A 53 5.66 -8.76 -0.88
C THR A 53 4.96 -8.04 -2.02
N VAL A 54 5.64 -6.99 -2.52
CA VAL A 54 5.20 -6.24 -3.69
C VAL A 54 6.27 -6.38 -4.76
N GLN A 55 5.88 -6.70 -5.98
CA GLN A 55 6.81 -6.87 -7.09
C GLN A 55 7.31 -5.50 -7.55
N ASP A 56 8.62 -5.36 -7.66
CA ASP A 56 9.22 -4.11 -8.13
C ASP A 56 9.41 -4.15 -9.66
N LEU A 57 9.94 -3.05 -10.20
CA LEU A 57 10.08 -2.89 -11.65
C LEU A 57 11.13 -3.83 -12.26
N ARG A 58 11.98 -4.44 -11.45
CA ARG A 58 13.04 -5.35 -11.90
C ARG A 58 12.64 -6.82 -11.80
N GLY A 59 11.41 -7.08 -11.37
CA GLY A 59 10.91 -8.44 -11.18
C GLY A 59 11.27 -9.04 -9.83
N GLY A 60 11.99 -8.32 -8.98
CA GLY A 60 12.20 -8.73 -7.59
C GLY A 60 10.98 -8.38 -6.75
N HIS A 61 11.08 -8.64 -5.45
CA HIS A 61 9.96 -8.43 -4.53
C HIS A 61 10.47 -7.67 -3.32
N VAL A 62 9.67 -6.72 -2.83
CA VAL A 62 10.05 -5.94 -1.66
C VAL A 62 9.07 -6.20 -0.54
N PHE A 63 9.58 -6.25 0.67
CA PHE A 63 8.78 -6.36 1.88
C PHE A 63 9.02 -5.13 2.75
N HIS A 64 7.92 -4.52 3.16
CA HIS A 64 7.93 -3.45 4.14
C HIS A 64 6.69 -3.65 5.02
N PRO A 65 6.84 -3.57 6.36
CA PRO A 65 5.73 -3.90 7.26
C PRO A 65 4.45 -3.11 7.00
N LEU A 66 4.57 -1.83 6.66
CA LEU A 66 3.40 -1.00 6.41
C LEU A 66 2.85 -1.25 5.00
N LEU A 67 3.74 -1.37 4.01
CA LEU A 67 3.32 -1.67 2.64
C LEU A 67 2.54 -2.98 2.57
N ALA A 68 2.97 -3.97 3.35
CA ALA A 68 2.31 -5.28 3.41
C ALA A 68 0.88 -5.20 3.98
N ARG A 69 0.52 -4.08 4.60
CA ARG A 69 -0.81 -3.87 5.19
C ARG A 69 -1.72 -3.01 4.33
N VAL A 70 -1.22 -2.49 3.21
CA VAL A 70 -2.05 -1.70 2.29
C VAL A 70 -2.98 -2.66 1.56
N ALA A 71 -4.27 -2.41 1.63
CA ALA A 71 -5.27 -3.30 1.06
C ALA A 71 -5.39 -3.12 -0.45
N HIS A 72 -5.93 -4.13 -1.13
CA HIS A 72 -6.29 -4.02 -2.53
C HIS A 72 -7.63 -3.32 -2.71
N SER A 73 -7.74 -2.50 -3.75
CA SER A 73 -9.04 -2.05 -4.26
C SER A 73 -8.96 -1.97 -5.78
N CYS A 74 -10.06 -2.33 -6.43
CA CYS A 74 -10.20 -2.14 -7.88
C CYS A 74 -10.40 -0.68 -8.24
N GLU A 75 -10.68 0.16 -7.24
CA GLU A 75 -10.81 1.61 -7.39
C GLU A 75 -10.05 2.28 -6.24
N PRO A 76 -8.70 2.24 -6.30
CA PRO A 76 -7.87 2.58 -5.15
C PRO A 76 -7.75 4.09 -4.93
N ASN A 77 -7.30 4.46 -3.72
CA ASN A 77 -6.99 5.86 -3.42
C ASN A 77 -5.49 6.16 -3.51
N CYS A 78 -4.66 5.14 -3.74
CA CYS A 78 -3.21 5.32 -3.85
C CYS A 78 -2.65 4.54 -5.03
N CYS A 79 -1.42 4.86 -5.38
CA CYS A 79 -0.61 4.06 -6.29
C CYS A 79 0.78 3.88 -5.69
N ILE A 80 1.52 2.90 -6.23
CA ILE A 80 2.90 2.64 -5.81
C ILE A 80 3.83 3.36 -6.79
N SER A 81 4.73 4.19 -6.25
CA SER A 81 5.75 4.86 -7.03
C SER A 81 7.10 4.26 -6.69
N PHE A 82 7.64 3.42 -7.58
CA PHE A 82 8.96 2.83 -7.37
C PHE A 82 10.09 3.86 -7.54
N PRO A 83 10.00 4.82 -8.49
CA PRO A 83 11.07 5.83 -8.59
C PRO A 83 11.31 6.60 -7.29
N THR A 84 10.27 6.83 -6.51
CA THR A 84 10.39 7.54 -5.23
C THR A 84 10.27 6.62 -4.02
N SER A 85 10.05 5.32 -4.24
CA SER A 85 9.82 4.33 -3.18
C SER A 85 8.76 4.83 -2.21
N SER A 86 7.63 5.25 -2.74
CA SER A 86 6.55 5.79 -1.90
C SER A 86 5.18 5.32 -2.35
N VAL A 87 4.25 5.33 -1.42
CA VAL A 87 2.83 5.16 -1.68
C VAL A 87 2.24 6.55 -1.80
N VAL A 88 1.64 6.85 -2.94
CA VAL A 88 1.21 8.21 -3.30
C VAL A 88 -0.30 8.25 -3.43
N ALA A 89 -0.93 9.24 -2.81
CA ALA A 89 -2.36 9.45 -2.94
C ALA A 89 -2.70 9.87 -4.37
N ILE A 90 -3.74 9.28 -4.95
CA ILE A 90 -4.23 9.64 -6.29
C ILE A 90 -5.61 10.30 -6.24
N ARG A 91 -6.18 10.40 -5.06
CA ARG A 91 -7.41 11.17 -4.79
C ARG A 91 -7.39 11.59 -3.33
N PRO A 92 -8.30 12.48 -2.90
CA PRO A 92 -8.34 12.88 -1.49
C PRO A 92 -8.60 11.69 -0.58
N ILE A 93 -7.87 11.64 0.53
CA ILE A 93 -8.01 10.59 1.55
C ILE A 93 -8.29 11.27 2.88
N GLU A 94 -9.32 10.80 3.58
CA GLU A 94 -9.66 11.30 4.90
C GLU A 94 -8.92 10.54 5.98
N ALA A 95 -8.70 11.17 7.12
CA ALA A 95 -8.14 10.47 8.27
C ALA A 95 -9.04 9.29 8.64
N GLY A 96 -8.44 8.14 8.90
CA GLY A 96 -9.17 6.91 9.22
C GLY A 96 -9.58 6.08 8.03
N GLU A 97 -9.47 6.61 6.83
CA GLU A 97 -9.82 5.89 5.60
C GLU A 97 -8.75 4.84 5.31
N ALA A 98 -9.15 3.64 4.86
CA ALA A 98 -8.19 2.61 4.47
C ALA A 98 -7.39 3.07 3.26
N ILE A 99 -6.09 2.84 3.32
CA ILE A 99 -5.17 3.10 2.22
C ILE A 99 -5.19 1.89 1.30
N THR A 100 -5.41 2.11 0.02
CA THR A 100 -5.55 1.03 -0.95
C THR A 100 -4.74 1.30 -2.21
N TYR A 101 -4.31 0.23 -2.87
CA TYR A 101 -3.82 0.32 -4.24
C TYR A 101 -4.27 -0.93 -5.00
N ASP A 102 -4.19 -0.88 -6.31
CA ASP A 102 -4.59 -2.00 -7.15
C ASP A 102 -3.40 -2.95 -7.30
N TYR A 103 -3.48 -4.12 -6.68
CA TYR A 103 -2.40 -5.11 -6.68
C TYR A 103 -2.01 -5.54 -8.09
N GLU A 104 -2.95 -5.51 -9.04
CA GLU A 104 -2.65 -5.90 -10.42
C GLU A 104 -1.79 -4.88 -11.16
N THR A 105 -1.54 -3.71 -10.56
CA THR A 105 -0.60 -2.73 -11.13
C THR A 105 0.86 -3.10 -10.83
N THR A 106 1.12 -3.95 -9.86
CA THR A 106 2.48 -4.34 -9.48
C THR A 106 2.76 -5.81 -9.72
N GLU A 107 1.80 -6.69 -9.46
CA GLU A 107 2.03 -8.13 -9.52
C GLU A 107 1.74 -8.68 -10.91
N THR A 108 2.71 -9.39 -11.50
CA THR A 108 2.49 -10.10 -12.75
C THR A 108 1.91 -11.49 -12.52
N TRP A 109 1.98 -11.98 -11.29
CA TRP A 109 1.47 -13.28 -10.90
C TRP A 109 1.17 -13.26 -9.40
N PHE A 110 0.13 -13.97 -8.98
CA PHE A 110 -0.31 -13.97 -7.57
C PHE A 110 -0.06 -15.33 -6.95
N SER A 111 0.72 -15.35 -5.86
CA SER A 111 0.90 -16.57 -5.08
C SER A 111 -0.37 -16.91 -4.30
N HIS A 112 -1.17 -15.91 -3.95
CA HIS A 112 -2.39 -16.06 -3.15
C HIS A 112 -3.54 -15.29 -3.79
N PRO A 113 -4.13 -15.79 -4.89
CA PRO A 113 -5.31 -15.17 -5.47
C PRO A 113 -6.45 -15.10 -4.46
N PHE A 114 -7.31 -14.09 -4.61
CA PHE A 114 -8.39 -13.87 -3.64
C PHE A 114 -9.60 -13.23 -4.32
N TRP A 115 -10.72 -13.24 -3.61
CA TRP A 115 -11.92 -12.54 -4.04
C TRP A 115 -11.94 -11.14 -3.45
N CYS A 116 -12.02 -10.14 -4.32
CA CYS A 116 -12.09 -8.75 -3.91
C CYS A 116 -13.51 -8.41 -3.45
N LEU A 117 -13.59 -7.72 -2.33
CA LEU A 117 -14.86 -7.24 -1.78
C LEU A 117 -14.77 -5.72 -1.56
N CYS A 118 -14.13 -5.00 -2.51
CA CYS A 118 -13.90 -3.56 -2.34
C CYS A 118 -15.18 -2.72 -2.41
N GLY A 119 -16.28 -3.29 -2.88
CA GLY A 119 -17.55 -2.59 -2.95
C GLY A 119 -17.66 -1.60 -4.10
N SER A 120 -16.63 -1.46 -4.92
CA SER A 120 -16.66 -0.59 -6.08
C SER A 120 -17.55 -1.16 -7.16
N ARG A 121 -18.18 -0.28 -7.94
CA ARG A 121 -18.92 -0.68 -9.15
C ARG A 121 -17.99 -1.29 -10.20
N ARG A 122 -16.67 -1.05 -10.09
CA ARG A 122 -15.66 -1.58 -10.99
C ARG A 122 -14.94 -2.80 -10.42
N CYS A 123 -15.46 -3.37 -9.33
CA CYS A 123 -14.85 -4.53 -8.71
C CYS A 123 -14.76 -5.67 -9.70
N ARG A 124 -13.56 -6.20 -9.88
CA ARG A 124 -13.30 -7.27 -10.83
C ARG A 124 -13.57 -8.66 -10.26
N GLY A 125 -13.89 -8.72 -8.98
CA GLY A 125 -14.19 -9.98 -8.30
C GLY A 125 -12.92 -10.73 -7.97
N ARG A 126 -12.54 -11.68 -8.78
CA ARG A 126 -11.32 -12.45 -8.56
C ARG A 126 -10.07 -11.66 -8.94
N ILE A 127 -9.12 -11.59 -8.02
CA ILE A 127 -7.82 -10.95 -8.23
C ILE A 127 -6.76 -12.05 -8.28
N GLY A 128 -6.08 -12.13 -9.39
CA GLY A 128 -5.06 -13.15 -9.63
C GLY A 128 -5.48 -14.29 -10.54
#